data_7784b645bf23981720f093a520e3f85a
#
_entry.id   7784b645bf23981720f093a520e3f85a
#
_cell.length_a   1.000
_cell.length_b   1.000
_cell.length_c   1.000
_cell.angle_alpha   90.00
_cell.angle_beta   90.00
_cell.angle_gamma   90.00
#
_symmetry.space_group_name_H-M   'P 1'
#
loop_
_entity.id
_entity.type
_entity.pdbx_description
1 polymer ?
#
loop_
_entity_poly.entity_id
_entity_poly.type
_entity_poly.pdbx_seq_one_letter_code
_entity_poly.pdbx_strand_id
1 'polypeptide(L)'
;RGLGDVYKRQGIDIVKTQILVADGESLFGDRIAMPKQQDIQTLGYAIQCRITTEDPLNDFMPDSGTIIAYRSSGGFGVRLDAGDGFQGAEISPYYDSLLVKLSTHAFSYKQAEEKMERSLREMRIRGVKTNIPFLINVMRNDKFRSGDYTTKFIEETPELFDIAPTLDRGTKTLEYIGNVTINGFPNVEQRPKPDYESTSIPRVSQDRINQLSGTKQILDDQGPRGLADWVRAQEDVLITDTTFRDAHQSLLATRVRTKDMMNIASKTAEVFKDSFSLEMWGGATFDVAYNFLKENPWERLERLRKAIPNVLFQMLLRASNAVGYKNYPDNVIKKFVHESANAGVDVFRIFDSLNWVDQMKIANEAVQEAGKISEGAICYTGDILNVERSNIYTLDYYVKMAKELEREGFHILAIKDMAGLLKPKAANELIGELRAAVNLPIHLHTHDTSGNGLLTYKQAIDAGVDIIDTAVASMSGLTSQPSANSLYYALNGFPRNLRTDIEGLEELSHYWATVRPYYADFESDIKSPNTEIYQHEMPGGQYSNLSQQAKSLGLGGRFDEVKDMYRRVNFLFGDIVKVT
;
A
#
# COMPACT_ATOMS: atom_id res chain seq x y z
N ARG A 1 26.71 -14.92 25.23
CA ARG A 1 26.21 -15.46 26.53
C ARG A 1 25.79 -14.27 27.38
N GLY A 2 24.53 -14.20 27.77
CA GLY A 2 24.01 -13.01 28.43
C GLY A 2 24.49 -12.87 29.88
N LEU A 3 24.62 -11.62 30.33
CA LEU A 3 24.97 -11.25 31.72
C LEU A 3 24.14 -12.02 32.77
N GLY A 4 22.90 -12.40 32.42
CA GLY A 4 22.02 -13.18 33.29
C GLY A 4 22.50 -14.60 33.61
N ASP A 5 23.23 -15.26 32.72
CA ASP A 5 23.75 -16.64 32.93
C ASP A 5 24.89 -16.63 33.95
N VAL A 6 25.81 -15.66 33.85
CA VAL A 6 26.94 -15.52 34.76
C VAL A 6 26.46 -15.26 36.19
N TYR A 7 25.54 -14.32 36.37
CA TYR A 7 25.00 -14.00 37.70
C TYR A 7 24.25 -15.20 38.34
N LYS A 8 23.47 -15.95 37.52
CA LYS A 8 22.60 -17.02 38.02
C LYS A 8 23.33 -18.32 38.32
N ARG A 9 24.35 -18.64 37.56
CA ARG A 9 25.08 -19.90 37.68
C ARG A 9 26.42 -19.80 38.41
N GLN A 10 27.04 -18.61 38.37
CA GLN A 10 28.36 -18.37 38.95
C GLN A 10 28.31 -17.38 40.12
N GLY A 11 27.19 -16.72 40.35
CA GLY A 11 27.03 -15.77 41.46
C GLY A 11 27.82 -14.45 41.29
N ILE A 12 28.29 -14.15 40.06
CA ILE A 12 29.14 -12.97 39.80
C ILE A 12 28.27 -11.85 39.21
N ASP A 13 28.22 -10.70 39.89
CA ASP A 13 27.57 -9.49 39.38
C ASP A 13 28.56 -8.70 38.52
N ILE A 14 28.51 -8.95 37.20
CA ILE A 14 29.43 -8.31 36.25
C ILE A 14 29.24 -6.79 36.21
N VAL A 15 27.99 -6.30 36.25
CA VAL A 15 27.70 -4.85 36.16
C VAL A 15 28.28 -4.11 37.38
N LYS A 16 27.99 -4.62 38.58
CA LYS A 16 28.58 -4.08 39.81
C LYS A 16 30.10 -4.12 39.78
N THR A 17 30.66 -5.26 39.30
CA THR A 17 32.11 -5.40 39.16
C THR A 17 32.68 -4.36 38.19
N GLN A 18 32.06 -4.15 37.02
CA GLN A 18 32.52 -3.13 36.07
C GLN A 18 32.49 -1.72 36.66
N ILE A 19 31.42 -1.36 37.38
CA ILE A 19 31.30 -0.06 38.03
C ILE A 19 32.42 0.14 39.07
N LEU A 20 32.64 -0.88 39.91
CA LEU A 20 33.68 -0.79 40.95
C LEU A 20 35.11 -0.76 40.37
N VAL A 21 35.37 -1.49 39.29
CA VAL A 21 36.65 -1.42 38.59
C VAL A 21 36.84 -0.03 37.96
N ALA A 22 35.79 0.55 37.39
CA ALA A 22 35.85 1.93 36.87
C ALA A 22 36.08 2.98 37.98
N ASP A 23 35.63 2.69 39.22
CA ASP A 23 35.87 3.49 40.42
C ASP A 23 37.30 3.28 41.00
N GLY A 24 38.11 2.44 40.37
CA GLY A 24 39.49 2.19 40.74
C GLY A 24 39.71 1.00 41.69
N GLU A 25 38.67 0.23 41.97
CA GLU A 25 38.79 -0.94 42.84
C GLU A 25 39.50 -2.11 42.15
N SER A 26 40.29 -2.82 42.93
CA SER A 26 40.93 -4.05 42.45
C SER A 26 39.91 -5.16 42.28
N LEU A 27 40.01 -5.89 41.15
CA LEU A 27 39.15 -7.02 40.82
C LEU A 27 39.12 -8.10 41.94
N PHE A 28 40.24 -8.26 42.62
CA PHE A 28 40.43 -9.23 43.72
C PHE A 28 40.39 -8.59 45.10
N GLY A 29 40.12 -7.29 45.21
CA GLY A 29 39.97 -6.58 46.49
C GLY A 29 38.66 -6.90 47.20
N ASP A 30 38.56 -6.56 48.47
CA ASP A 30 37.43 -6.93 49.35
C ASP A 30 36.06 -6.44 48.86
N ARG A 31 36.00 -5.32 48.15
CA ARG A 31 34.72 -4.77 47.61
C ARG A 31 34.16 -5.55 46.44
N ILE A 32 35.03 -6.14 45.61
CA ILE A 32 34.64 -6.97 44.46
C ILE A 32 34.72 -8.46 44.81
N ALA A 33 35.81 -8.85 45.45
CA ALA A 33 36.10 -10.21 45.89
C ALA A 33 35.89 -11.26 44.77
N MET A 34 36.35 -10.95 43.55
CA MET A 34 36.21 -11.86 42.41
C MET A 34 37.02 -13.13 42.67
N PRO A 35 36.40 -14.32 42.59
CA PRO A 35 37.17 -15.55 42.70
C PRO A 35 38.14 -15.68 41.49
N LYS A 36 39.26 -16.38 41.71
CA LYS A 36 40.15 -16.73 40.60
C LYS A 36 39.44 -17.62 39.57
N GLN A 37 39.85 -17.59 38.34
CA GLN A 37 39.18 -18.34 37.24
C GLN A 37 39.00 -19.84 37.57
N GLN A 38 39.96 -20.42 38.21
CA GLN A 38 39.93 -21.83 38.60
C GLN A 38 38.93 -22.16 39.74
N ASP A 39 38.58 -21.12 40.54
CA ASP A 39 37.70 -21.26 41.70
C ASP A 39 36.24 -20.95 41.35
N ILE A 40 35.98 -20.48 40.12
CA ILE A 40 34.65 -20.18 39.63
C ILE A 40 33.90 -21.51 39.36
N GLN A 41 32.89 -21.78 40.13
CA GLN A 41 32.02 -22.97 39.97
C GLN A 41 30.73 -22.55 39.30
N THR A 42 30.24 -23.44 38.43
CA THR A 42 28.93 -23.29 37.80
C THR A 42 27.89 -24.13 38.60
N LEU A 43 26.92 -23.47 39.19
CA LEU A 43 25.85 -24.09 39.98
C LEU A 43 24.60 -24.25 39.13
N GLY A 44 24.23 -25.50 38.85
CA GLY A 44 22.99 -25.84 38.17
C GLY A 44 22.91 -25.38 36.72
N TYR A 45 21.68 -25.21 36.26
CA TYR A 45 21.32 -24.90 34.88
C TYR A 45 20.39 -23.69 34.82
N ALA A 46 20.56 -22.85 33.83
CA ALA A 46 19.68 -21.72 33.61
C ALA A 46 19.19 -21.70 32.16
N ILE A 47 17.91 -21.43 31.98
CA ILE A 47 17.27 -21.21 30.66
C ILE A 47 16.72 -19.79 30.64
N GLN A 48 16.90 -19.10 29.52
CA GLN A 48 16.36 -17.77 29.32
C GLN A 48 15.53 -17.71 28.05
N CYS A 49 14.30 -17.21 28.15
CA CYS A 49 13.43 -16.90 27.04
C CYS A 49 13.25 -15.39 26.91
N ARG A 50 13.28 -14.91 25.67
CA ARG A 50 12.87 -13.55 25.32
C ARG A 50 11.39 -13.59 24.94
N ILE A 51 10.56 -12.93 25.72
CA ILE A 51 9.14 -12.79 25.40
C ILE A 51 8.97 -11.52 24.62
N THR A 52 8.49 -11.64 23.38
CA THR A 52 8.37 -10.57 22.39
C THR A 52 6.92 -10.43 21.93
N THR A 53 6.56 -9.25 21.45
CA THR A 53 5.28 -8.99 20.78
C THR A 53 5.38 -9.37 19.31
N GLU A 54 5.56 -10.63 19.04
CA GLU A 54 5.68 -11.20 17.69
C GLU A 54 4.69 -12.34 17.48
N ASP A 55 4.17 -12.45 16.26
CA ASP A 55 3.26 -13.52 15.86
C ASP A 55 4.03 -14.69 15.22
N PRO A 56 4.25 -15.81 15.92
CA PRO A 56 4.98 -16.94 15.36
C PRO A 56 4.31 -17.58 14.14
N LEU A 57 2.99 -17.44 14.00
CA LEU A 57 2.24 -17.97 12.86
C LEU A 57 2.31 -17.07 11.62
N ASN A 58 2.90 -15.90 11.75
CA ASN A 58 3.10 -14.93 10.69
C ASN A 58 4.56 -14.48 10.63
N ASP A 59 5.47 -15.44 10.49
CA ASP A 59 6.92 -15.25 10.36
C ASP A 59 7.52 -14.30 11.44
N PHE A 60 7.04 -14.40 12.68
CA PHE A 60 7.42 -13.53 13.80
C PHE A 60 7.24 -12.03 13.50
N MET A 61 6.26 -11.68 12.68
CA MET A 61 5.95 -10.28 12.43
C MET A 61 5.60 -9.56 13.74
N PRO A 62 6.22 -8.40 14.03
CA PRO A 62 5.90 -7.61 15.21
C PRO A 62 4.42 -7.23 15.25
N ASP A 63 3.80 -7.40 16.41
CA ASP A 63 2.44 -6.96 16.70
C ASP A 63 2.48 -5.70 17.57
N SER A 64 1.51 -4.82 17.40
CA SER A 64 1.41 -3.55 18.11
C SER A 64 0.02 -3.39 18.73
N GLY A 65 -0.05 -2.59 19.80
CA GLY A 65 -1.31 -2.35 20.50
C GLY A 65 -1.09 -2.02 21.96
N THR A 66 -2.18 -1.88 22.72
CA THR A 66 -2.13 -1.63 24.16
C THR A 66 -2.22 -2.92 24.96
N ILE A 67 -1.31 -3.13 25.89
CA ILE A 67 -1.36 -4.27 26.82
C ILE A 67 -2.51 -4.05 27.81
N ILE A 68 -3.61 -4.75 27.64
CA ILE A 68 -4.81 -4.63 28.50
C ILE A 68 -4.71 -5.47 29.77
N ALA A 69 -3.89 -6.50 29.77
CA ALA A 69 -3.57 -7.28 30.97
C ALA A 69 -2.13 -7.79 30.90
N TYR A 70 -1.41 -7.62 32.01
CA TYR A 70 -0.06 -8.14 32.19
C TYR A 70 0.02 -8.86 33.54
N ARG A 71 0.30 -10.14 33.53
CA ARG A 71 0.59 -10.94 34.73
C ARG A 71 1.90 -11.69 34.49
N SER A 72 2.86 -11.44 35.35
CA SER A 72 4.15 -12.14 35.35
C SER A 72 4.09 -13.44 36.15
N SER A 73 4.97 -14.37 35.82
CA SER A 73 5.29 -15.53 36.66
C SER A 73 6.26 -15.13 37.78
N GLY A 74 6.41 -15.97 38.78
CA GLY A 74 7.33 -15.75 39.90
C GLY A 74 7.73 -17.02 40.63
N GLY A 75 8.52 -16.87 41.71
CA GLY A 75 8.95 -17.95 42.56
C GLY A 75 10.46 -18.18 42.55
N PHE A 76 10.93 -19.14 43.37
CA PHE A 76 12.35 -19.48 43.50
C PHE A 76 12.97 -19.88 42.15
N GLY A 77 14.08 -19.25 41.81
CA GLY A 77 14.80 -19.52 40.57
C GLY A 77 14.12 -18.99 39.33
N VAL A 78 13.14 -18.07 39.45
CA VAL A 78 12.55 -17.31 38.37
C VAL A 78 13.00 -15.86 38.46
N ARG A 79 13.53 -15.32 37.37
CA ARG A 79 13.92 -13.91 37.25
C ARG A 79 13.29 -13.32 36.00
N LEU A 80 12.77 -12.12 36.16
CA LEU A 80 12.25 -11.28 35.10
C LEU A 80 13.12 -10.05 34.96
N ASP A 81 13.65 -9.83 33.77
CA ASP A 81 14.31 -8.59 33.40
C ASP A 81 13.33 -7.87 32.44
N ALA A 82 12.54 -6.95 33.00
CA ALA A 82 11.46 -6.29 32.29
C ALA A 82 11.99 -5.24 31.30
N GLY A 83 11.34 -5.18 30.15
CA GLY A 83 11.33 -4.05 29.23
C GLY A 83 10.01 -3.30 29.36
N ASP A 84 9.31 -3.08 28.27
CA ASP A 84 8.03 -2.33 28.23
C ASP A 84 6.79 -3.17 28.59
N GLY A 85 6.99 -4.30 29.26
CA GLY A 85 5.93 -5.23 29.64
C GLY A 85 5.21 -4.82 30.92
N PHE A 86 4.20 -3.97 30.86
CA PHE A 86 3.28 -3.64 31.96
C PHE A 86 1.86 -3.36 31.43
N GLN A 87 0.87 -3.44 32.33
CA GLN A 87 -0.52 -3.15 31.96
C GLN A 87 -0.67 -1.67 31.60
N GLY A 88 -1.28 -1.39 30.44
CA GLY A 88 -1.45 -0.06 29.88
C GLY A 88 -0.29 0.40 28.98
N ALA A 89 0.77 -0.40 28.83
CA ALA A 89 1.85 -0.07 27.90
C ALA A 89 1.35 -0.09 26.45
N GLU A 90 1.71 0.93 25.69
CA GLU A 90 1.49 1.02 24.25
C GLU A 90 2.71 0.44 23.53
N ILE A 91 2.52 -0.66 22.84
CA ILE A 91 3.56 -1.31 22.06
C ILE A 91 3.59 -0.72 20.67
N SER A 92 4.69 -0.05 20.38
CA SER A 92 4.94 0.61 19.10
C SER A 92 5.63 -0.33 18.10
N PRO A 93 5.28 -0.30 16.82
CA PRO A 93 5.98 -1.07 15.79
C PRO A 93 7.38 -0.50 15.44
N TYR A 94 7.77 0.64 16.01
CA TYR A 94 9.01 1.34 15.70
C TYR A 94 10.18 0.98 16.61
N TYR A 95 9.95 0.23 17.68
CA TYR A 95 10.96 -0.19 18.66
C TYR A 95 11.05 -1.71 18.74
N ASP A 96 12.06 -2.20 19.49
CA ASP A 96 12.24 -3.65 19.74
C ASP A 96 10.97 -4.22 20.38
N SER A 97 10.53 -5.37 19.87
CA SER A 97 9.36 -6.13 20.33
C SER A 97 9.53 -6.78 21.71
N LEU A 98 10.68 -6.63 22.36
CA LEU A 98 11.00 -7.29 23.62
C LEU A 98 10.19 -6.74 24.79
N LEU A 99 9.29 -7.59 25.35
CA LEU A 99 8.54 -7.27 26.56
C LEU A 99 9.32 -7.57 27.84
N VAL A 100 9.92 -8.77 27.92
CA VAL A 100 10.60 -9.24 29.13
C VAL A 100 11.53 -10.40 28.80
N LYS A 101 12.67 -10.47 29.50
CA LYS A 101 13.51 -11.67 29.54
C LYS A 101 13.14 -12.48 30.77
N LEU A 102 12.53 -13.65 30.52
CA LEU A 102 12.21 -14.63 31.54
C LEU A 102 13.38 -15.59 31.67
N SER A 103 13.91 -15.73 32.85
CA SER A 103 15.00 -16.67 33.12
C SER A 103 14.66 -17.58 34.29
N THR A 104 14.94 -18.86 34.12
CA THR A 104 14.77 -19.85 35.18
C THR A 104 16.09 -20.50 35.53
N HIS A 105 16.25 -20.84 36.81
CA HIS A 105 17.42 -21.56 37.35
C HIS A 105 16.96 -22.77 38.19
N ALA A 106 17.67 -23.90 38.05
CA ALA A 106 17.49 -25.08 38.86
C ALA A 106 18.80 -25.91 38.92
N PHE A 107 18.85 -26.90 39.81
CA PHE A 107 20.04 -27.74 39.96
C PHE A 107 20.21 -28.78 38.84
N SER A 108 19.14 -29.12 38.12
CA SER A 108 19.23 -29.96 36.90
C SER A 108 18.62 -29.26 35.71
N TYR A 109 19.06 -29.65 34.48
CA TYR A 109 18.53 -29.10 33.22
C TYR A 109 17.02 -29.33 33.11
N LYS A 110 16.57 -30.55 33.41
CA LYS A 110 15.15 -30.93 33.38
C LYS A 110 14.30 -30.04 34.29
N GLN A 111 14.77 -29.78 35.52
CA GLN A 111 14.04 -28.90 36.45
C GLN A 111 14.03 -27.45 35.99
N ALA A 112 15.10 -26.97 35.32
CA ALA A 112 15.13 -25.64 34.76
C ALA A 112 14.14 -25.49 33.59
N GLU A 113 14.04 -26.52 32.75
CA GLU A 113 13.10 -26.57 31.62
C GLU A 113 11.64 -26.64 32.11
N GLU A 114 11.31 -27.59 33.03
CA GLU A 114 9.98 -27.70 33.61
C GLU A 114 9.54 -26.40 34.30
N LYS A 115 10.47 -25.70 34.97
CA LYS A 115 10.24 -24.41 35.59
C LYS A 115 10.00 -23.33 34.54
N MET A 116 10.71 -23.38 33.40
CA MET A 116 10.50 -22.44 32.29
C MET A 116 9.13 -22.64 31.64
N GLU A 117 8.76 -23.91 31.33
CA GLU A 117 7.44 -24.21 30.78
C GLU A 117 6.31 -23.71 31.70
N ARG A 118 6.41 -24.03 33.03
CA ARG A 118 5.46 -23.53 34.01
C ARG A 118 5.38 -21.99 34.00
N SER A 119 6.53 -21.33 34.05
CA SER A 119 6.59 -19.88 34.09
C SER A 119 6.00 -19.21 32.84
N LEU A 120 6.25 -19.78 31.65
CA LEU A 120 5.63 -19.33 30.40
C LEU A 120 4.11 -19.49 30.42
N ARG A 121 3.60 -20.58 30.98
CA ARG A 121 2.14 -20.82 31.09
C ARG A 121 1.45 -19.93 32.14
N GLU A 122 2.16 -19.48 33.16
CA GLU A 122 1.67 -18.56 34.18
C GLU A 122 1.63 -17.10 33.65
N MET A 123 2.47 -16.78 32.67
CA MET A 123 2.46 -15.45 32.03
C MET A 123 1.13 -15.22 31.31
N ARG A 124 0.52 -14.07 31.56
CA ARG A 124 -0.70 -13.68 30.88
C ARG A 124 -0.55 -12.25 30.34
N ILE A 125 -0.41 -12.17 29.04
CA ILE A 125 -0.31 -10.91 28.29
C ILE A 125 -1.50 -10.87 27.33
N ARG A 126 -2.23 -9.77 27.32
CA ARG A 126 -3.41 -9.55 26.50
C ARG A 126 -3.36 -8.18 25.86
N GLY A 127 -3.98 -8.06 24.68
CA GLY A 127 -4.01 -6.83 23.87
C GLY A 127 -3.02 -6.85 22.71
N VAL A 128 -2.00 -7.73 22.80
CA VAL A 128 -1.02 -7.96 21.73
C VAL A 128 -0.75 -9.46 21.61
N LYS A 129 -0.34 -9.90 20.43
CA LYS A 129 0.19 -11.25 20.22
C LYS A 129 1.58 -11.37 20.83
N THR A 130 1.96 -12.58 21.21
CA THR A 130 3.29 -12.86 21.76
C THR A 130 3.82 -14.19 21.27
N ASN A 131 5.14 -14.36 21.34
CA ASN A 131 5.80 -15.62 21.01
C ASN A 131 5.71 -16.71 22.11
N ILE A 132 4.98 -16.48 23.22
CA ILE A 132 4.85 -17.42 24.34
C ILE A 132 4.40 -18.82 23.88
N PRO A 133 3.39 -19.00 23.02
CA PRO A 133 2.96 -20.33 22.58
C PRO A 133 4.07 -21.11 21.87
N PHE A 134 4.85 -20.44 21.02
CA PHE A 134 6.02 -21.01 20.37
C PHE A 134 7.08 -21.42 21.38
N LEU A 135 7.39 -20.58 22.37
CA LEU A 135 8.37 -20.89 23.41
C LEU A 135 7.93 -22.11 24.26
N ILE A 136 6.64 -22.28 24.52
CA ILE A 136 6.11 -23.47 25.19
C ILE A 136 6.36 -24.75 24.36
N ASN A 137 6.15 -24.67 23.04
CA ASN A 137 6.43 -25.79 22.14
C ASN A 137 7.93 -26.13 22.11
N VAL A 138 8.81 -25.12 22.13
CA VAL A 138 10.26 -25.31 22.27
C VAL A 138 10.59 -26.08 23.57
N MET A 139 10.02 -25.69 24.72
CA MET A 139 10.27 -26.34 26.00
C MET A 139 9.77 -27.81 26.02
N ARG A 140 8.77 -28.13 25.21
CA ARG A 140 8.20 -29.48 25.13
C ARG A 140 8.86 -30.41 24.13
N ASN A 141 9.65 -29.84 23.23
CA ASN A 141 10.28 -30.61 22.17
C ASN A 141 11.37 -31.55 22.74
N ASP A 142 11.37 -32.81 22.32
CA ASP A 142 12.27 -33.82 22.86
C ASP A 142 13.75 -33.55 22.57
N LYS A 143 14.07 -32.96 21.42
CA LYS A 143 15.44 -32.53 21.07
C LYS A 143 15.93 -31.44 22.03
N PHE A 144 15.06 -30.49 22.35
CA PHE A 144 15.39 -29.43 23.30
C PHE A 144 15.57 -30.00 24.72
N ARG A 145 14.70 -30.90 25.13
CA ARG A 145 14.76 -31.60 26.44
C ARG A 145 16.00 -32.46 26.62
N SER A 146 16.44 -33.11 25.57
CA SER A 146 17.68 -33.92 25.59
C SER A 146 18.95 -33.07 25.55
N GLY A 147 18.85 -31.78 25.18
CA GLY A 147 20.00 -30.92 24.97
C GLY A 147 20.69 -31.14 23.62
N ASP A 148 20.11 -31.95 22.74
CA ASP A 148 20.65 -32.26 21.41
C ASP A 148 20.08 -31.31 20.33
N TYR A 149 20.51 -30.05 20.38
CA TYR A 149 20.09 -29.03 19.43
C TYR A 149 21.23 -28.12 19.03
N THR A 150 21.14 -27.64 17.79
CA THR A 150 22.07 -26.66 17.20
C THR A 150 21.35 -25.32 17.00
N THR A 151 22.07 -24.35 16.45
CA THR A 151 21.47 -23.04 16.05
C THR A 151 20.41 -23.18 14.95
N LYS A 152 20.37 -24.30 14.23
CA LYS A 152 19.37 -24.61 13.20
C LYS A 152 18.11 -25.29 13.73
N PHE A 153 18.07 -25.58 15.02
CA PHE A 153 16.97 -26.33 15.65
C PHE A 153 15.58 -25.79 15.27
N ILE A 154 15.40 -24.46 15.24
CA ILE A 154 14.11 -23.85 14.92
C ILE A 154 13.75 -24.08 13.45
N GLU A 155 14.70 -23.93 12.54
CA GLU A 155 14.50 -24.12 11.10
C GLU A 155 14.20 -25.59 10.73
N GLU A 156 14.82 -26.51 11.47
CA GLU A 156 14.72 -27.96 11.23
C GLU A 156 13.54 -28.63 11.97
N THR A 157 12.71 -27.85 12.69
CA THR A 157 11.66 -28.40 13.57
C THR A 157 10.32 -27.67 13.32
N PRO A 158 9.65 -27.92 12.18
CA PRO A 158 8.39 -27.26 11.82
C PRO A 158 7.26 -27.41 12.85
N GLU A 159 7.25 -28.50 13.61
CA GLU A 159 6.25 -28.78 14.64
C GLU A 159 6.27 -27.76 15.80
N LEU A 160 7.31 -26.95 15.94
CA LEU A 160 7.34 -25.84 16.90
C LEU A 160 6.28 -24.77 16.60
N PHE A 161 5.84 -24.69 15.36
CA PHE A 161 4.81 -23.76 14.89
C PHE A 161 3.40 -24.34 14.92
N ASP A 162 3.24 -25.60 15.32
CA ASP A 162 1.91 -26.17 15.55
C ASP A 162 1.33 -25.64 16.87
N ILE A 163 0.84 -24.40 16.80
CA ILE A 163 0.31 -23.67 17.94
C ILE A 163 -1.20 -23.86 17.98
N ALA A 164 -1.66 -24.77 18.84
CA ALA A 164 -3.08 -24.90 19.11
C ALA A 164 -3.63 -23.59 19.72
N PRO A 165 -4.70 -23.01 19.18
CA PRO A 165 -5.29 -21.80 19.72
C PRO A 165 -5.78 -22.04 21.15
N THR A 166 -5.13 -21.43 22.14
CA THR A 166 -5.60 -21.42 23.52
C THR A 166 -6.72 -20.39 23.65
N LEU A 167 -7.94 -20.83 23.38
CA LEU A 167 -9.12 -20.00 23.48
C LEU A 167 -9.49 -19.79 24.95
N ASP A 168 -9.36 -18.57 25.44
CA ASP A 168 -9.99 -18.22 26.71
C ASP A 168 -11.52 -18.07 26.53
N ARG A 169 -12.23 -17.90 27.66
CA ARG A 169 -13.70 -17.82 27.64
C ARG A 169 -14.20 -16.67 26.75
N GLY A 170 -13.51 -15.52 26.75
CA GLY A 170 -13.86 -14.37 25.90
C GLY A 170 -13.67 -14.68 24.42
N THR A 171 -12.55 -15.26 24.05
CA THR A 171 -12.26 -15.67 22.67
C THR A 171 -13.26 -16.72 22.17
N LYS A 172 -13.58 -17.74 22.99
CA LYS A 172 -14.63 -18.72 22.64
C LYS A 172 -15.99 -18.09 22.44
N THR A 173 -16.32 -17.08 23.23
CA THR A 173 -17.58 -16.35 23.07
C THR A 173 -17.59 -15.52 21.79
N LEU A 174 -16.48 -14.83 21.48
CA LEU A 174 -16.34 -14.05 20.22
C LEU A 174 -16.35 -14.97 18.99
N GLU A 175 -15.68 -16.11 19.07
CA GLU A 175 -15.68 -17.11 18.00
C GLU A 175 -17.09 -17.68 17.78
N TYR A 176 -17.82 -17.97 18.87
CA TYR A 176 -19.21 -18.39 18.78
C TYR A 176 -20.11 -17.31 18.17
N ILE A 177 -19.97 -16.05 18.62
CA ILE A 177 -20.71 -14.91 18.05
C ILE A 177 -20.37 -14.73 16.58
N GLY A 178 -19.07 -14.76 16.21
CA GLY A 178 -18.62 -14.68 14.84
C GLY A 178 -19.18 -15.81 13.97
N ASN A 179 -19.10 -17.04 14.48
CA ASN A 179 -19.65 -18.19 13.79
C ASN A 179 -21.17 -18.09 13.58
N VAL A 180 -21.92 -17.68 14.63
CA VAL A 180 -23.37 -17.48 14.53
C VAL A 180 -23.72 -16.34 13.58
N THR A 181 -22.93 -15.26 13.58
CA THR A 181 -23.16 -14.11 12.70
C THR A 181 -22.94 -14.46 11.22
N ILE A 182 -21.93 -15.28 10.94
CA ILE A 182 -21.55 -15.65 9.56
C ILE A 182 -22.35 -16.86 9.05
N ASN A 183 -22.48 -17.89 9.89
CA ASN A 183 -23.05 -19.18 9.52
C ASN A 183 -24.50 -19.39 9.98
N GLY A 184 -25.03 -18.44 10.78
CA GLY A 184 -26.35 -18.57 11.40
C GLY A 184 -26.34 -19.44 12.66
N PHE A 185 -27.46 -19.45 13.40
CA PHE A 185 -27.61 -20.31 14.57
C PHE A 185 -27.67 -21.78 14.18
N PRO A 186 -26.99 -22.68 14.89
CA PRO A 186 -27.22 -24.10 14.74
C PRO A 186 -28.72 -24.39 14.97
N ASN A 187 -29.36 -25.10 14.09
CA ASN A 187 -30.79 -25.45 14.11
C ASN A 187 -31.80 -24.33 13.73
N VAL A 188 -31.33 -23.21 13.18
CA VAL A 188 -32.20 -22.24 12.52
C VAL A 188 -31.97 -22.34 11.02
N GLU A 189 -33.04 -22.46 10.21
CA GLU A 189 -32.92 -22.42 8.75
C GLU A 189 -32.16 -21.16 8.34
N GLN A 190 -31.04 -21.36 7.66
CA GLN A 190 -30.26 -20.26 7.12
C GLN A 190 -31.13 -19.53 6.09
N ARG A 191 -31.24 -18.22 6.23
CA ARG A 191 -31.75 -17.41 5.12
C ARG A 191 -30.90 -17.71 3.89
N PRO A 192 -31.50 -17.89 2.71
CA PRO A 192 -30.72 -18.06 1.50
C PRO A 192 -29.70 -16.92 1.42
N LYS A 193 -28.44 -17.28 1.16
CA LYS A 193 -27.42 -16.26 0.87
C LYS A 193 -27.96 -15.42 -0.27
N PRO A 194 -27.71 -14.08 -0.26
CA PRO A 194 -28.06 -13.26 -1.41
C PRO A 194 -27.56 -13.98 -2.68
N ASP A 195 -28.44 -14.17 -3.61
CA ASP A 195 -28.07 -14.71 -4.91
C ASP A 195 -27.22 -13.62 -5.57
N TYR A 196 -25.92 -13.77 -5.52
CA TYR A 196 -25.04 -12.92 -6.29
C TYR A 196 -25.38 -13.19 -7.75
N GLU A 197 -25.83 -12.18 -8.46
CA GLU A 197 -26.13 -12.30 -9.88
C GLU A 197 -24.95 -12.98 -10.58
N SER A 198 -25.23 -13.98 -11.39
CA SER A 198 -24.21 -14.65 -12.16
C SER A 198 -23.64 -13.65 -13.16
N THR A 199 -22.34 -13.34 -13.03
CA THR A 199 -21.66 -12.37 -13.89
C THR A 199 -21.73 -12.84 -15.36
N SER A 200 -22.42 -12.10 -16.20
CA SER A 200 -22.39 -12.32 -17.63
C SER A 200 -21.09 -11.77 -18.19
N ILE A 201 -20.29 -12.64 -18.83
CA ILE A 201 -19.02 -12.26 -19.45
C ILE A 201 -19.26 -12.04 -20.95
N PRO A 202 -19.15 -10.78 -21.44
CA PRO A 202 -19.22 -10.51 -22.87
C PRO A 202 -18.05 -11.23 -23.59
N ARG A 203 -18.37 -11.95 -24.65
CA ARG A 203 -17.36 -12.70 -25.41
C ARG A 203 -17.07 -12.01 -26.74
N VAL A 204 -15.78 -11.80 -26.99
CA VAL A 204 -15.28 -11.34 -28.29
C VAL A 204 -14.45 -12.49 -28.90
N SER A 205 -14.66 -12.80 -30.18
CA SER A 205 -13.89 -13.86 -30.84
C SER A 205 -12.43 -13.45 -31.04
N GLN A 206 -11.52 -14.42 -31.06
CA GLN A 206 -10.11 -14.17 -31.30
C GLN A 206 -9.85 -13.52 -32.67
N ASP A 207 -10.63 -13.94 -33.70
CA ASP A 207 -10.51 -13.34 -35.02
C ASP A 207 -10.87 -11.86 -35.04
N ARG A 208 -11.86 -11.45 -34.23
CA ARG A 208 -12.21 -10.04 -34.04
C ARG A 208 -11.09 -9.28 -33.35
N ILE A 209 -10.52 -9.84 -32.28
CA ILE A 209 -9.40 -9.23 -31.55
C ILE A 209 -8.21 -9.01 -32.49
N ASN A 210 -7.86 -9.99 -33.32
CA ASN A 210 -6.73 -9.91 -34.26
C ASN A 210 -6.92 -8.85 -35.36
N GLN A 211 -8.15 -8.39 -35.58
CA GLN A 211 -8.49 -7.34 -36.56
C GLN A 211 -8.55 -5.94 -35.93
N LEU A 212 -8.47 -5.84 -34.60
CA LEU A 212 -8.51 -4.54 -33.93
C LEU A 212 -7.22 -3.75 -34.17
N SER A 213 -7.39 -2.51 -34.49
CA SER A 213 -6.33 -1.50 -34.53
C SER A 213 -6.65 -0.38 -33.54
N GLY A 214 -5.64 0.28 -33.02
CA GLY A 214 -5.78 1.38 -32.07
C GLY A 214 -4.49 2.14 -31.87
N THR A 215 -4.38 2.85 -30.77
CA THR A 215 -3.24 3.72 -30.46
C THR A 215 -1.92 2.98 -30.34
N LYS A 216 -1.93 1.68 -30.00
CA LYS A 216 -0.71 0.86 -29.97
C LYS A 216 -0.05 0.77 -31.34
N GLN A 217 -0.84 0.56 -32.38
CA GLN A 217 -0.33 0.50 -33.77
C GLN A 217 0.20 1.85 -34.23
N ILE A 218 -0.43 2.97 -33.81
CA ILE A 218 0.07 4.31 -34.11
C ILE A 218 1.44 4.53 -33.49
N LEU A 219 1.64 4.10 -32.25
CA LEU A 219 2.95 4.17 -31.60
C LEU A 219 3.99 3.33 -32.34
N ASP A 220 3.65 2.11 -32.71
CA ASP A 220 4.56 1.18 -33.41
C ASP A 220 4.98 1.70 -34.79
N ASP A 221 4.05 2.34 -35.50
CA ASP A 221 4.27 2.86 -36.87
C ASP A 221 4.98 4.22 -36.89
N GLN A 222 4.64 5.14 -35.96
CA GLN A 222 5.06 6.55 -36.00
C GLN A 222 6.05 6.91 -34.89
N GLY A 223 6.25 6.02 -33.93
CA GLY A 223 7.09 6.25 -32.75
C GLY A 223 6.49 7.27 -31.76
N PRO A 224 7.21 7.54 -30.65
CA PRO A 224 6.69 8.34 -29.55
C PRO A 224 6.28 9.79 -29.95
N ARG A 225 7.13 10.45 -30.75
CA ARG A 225 6.84 11.83 -31.20
C ARG A 225 5.68 11.87 -32.18
N GLY A 226 5.64 10.94 -33.15
CA GLY A 226 4.52 10.85 -34.10
C GLY A 226 3.18 10.58 -33.39
N LEU A 227 3.18 9.75 -32.34
CA LEU A 227 1.98 9.55 -31.52
C LEU A 227 1.58 10.84 -30.77
N ALA A 228 2.53 11.58 -30.17
CA ALA A 228 2.24 12.85 -29.51
C ALA A 228 1.65 13.88 -30.49
N ASP A 229 2.20 13.99 -31.70
CA ASP A 229 1.69 14.86 -32.76
C ASP A 229 0.28 14.42 -33.20
N TRP A 230 0.04 13.11 -33.32
CA TRP A 230 -1.27 12.54 -33.63
C TRP A 230 -2.29 12.91 -32.54
N VAL A 231 -1.94 12.79 -31.25
CA VAL A 231 -2.80 13.18 -30.12
C VAL A 231 -3.17 14.67 -30.24
N ARG A 232 -2.18 15.52 -30.50
CA ARG A 232 -2.37 16.97 -30.62
C ARG A 232 -3.28 17.38 -31.77
N ALA A 233 -3.32 16.57 -32.83
CA ALA A 233 -4.12 16.80 -34.02
C ALA A 233 -5.58 16.34 -33.91
N GLN A 234 -5.96 15.68 -32.80
CA GLN A 234 -7.34 15.22 -32.62
C GLN A 234 -8.28 16.40 -32.33
N GLU A 235 -9.43 16.39 -32.99
CA GLU A 235 -10.49 17.37 -32.73
C GLU A 235 -11.26 17.03 -31.46
N ASP A 236 -11.55 15.74 -31.26
CA ASP A 236 -12.24 15.24 -30.07
C ASP A 236 -11.26 14.98 -28.92
N VAL A 237 -11.78 14.92 -27.69
CA VAL A 237 -10.97 14.59 -26.50
C VAL A 237 -10.76 13.06 -26.43
N LEU A 238 -9.52 12.67 -26.17
CA LEU A 238 -9.17 11.28 -25.94
C LEU A 238 -9.33 10.91 -24.46
N ILE A 239 -9.56 9.61 -24.19
CA ILE A 239 -9.66 9.11 -22.81
C ILE A 239 -8.58 8.06 -22.52
N THR A 240 -8.11 8.07 -21.26
CA THR A 240 -7.44 6.95 -20.63
C THR A 240 -8.43 6.29 -19.66
N ASP A 241 -8.67 5.00 -19.82
CA ASP A 241 -9.45 4.25 -18.83
C ASP A 241 -8.57 3.76 -17.68
N THR A 242 -8.99 4.04 -16.47
CA THR A 242 -8.25 3.71 -15.23
C THR A 242 -8.85 2.51 -14.49
N THR A 243 -9.87 1.87 -15.03
CA THR A 243 -10.64 0.79 -14.39
C THR A 243 -9.74 -0.34 -13.92
N PHE A 244 -8.70 -0.69 -14.69
CA PHE A 244 -7.78 -1.79 -14.36
C PHE A 244 -6.68 -1.42 -13.37
N ARG A 245 -6.55 -0.15 -12.98
CA ARG A 245 -5.56 0.27 -11.99
C ARG A 245 -6.12 1.25 -10.96
N ASP A 246 -6.21 2.56 -11.28
CA ASP A 246 -6.46 3.60 -10.26
C ASP A 246 -7.88 3.58 -9.72
N ALA A 247 -8.86 3.27 -10.56
CA ALA A 247 -10.26 3.16 -10.13
C ALA A 247 -10.42 2.11 -9.02
N HIS A 248 -9.95 0.88 -9.23
CA HIS A 248 -10.06 -0.15 -8.21
C HIS A 248 -9.03 0.01 -7.07
N GLN A 249 -7.92 0.72 -7.30
CA GLN A 249 -7.03 1.12 -6.22
C GLN A 249 -7.75 2.05 -5.25
N SER A 250 -8.48 3.00 -5.76
CA SER A 250 -9.14 4.06 -4.99
C SER A 250 -10.44 3.61 -4.34
N LEU A 251 -11.20 2.72 -4.98
CA LEU A 251 -12.49 2.22 -4.46
C LEU A 251 -12.35 0.92 -3.65
N LEU A 252 -11.48 0.00 -4.08
CA LEU A 252 -11.41 -1.39 -3.62
C LEU A 252 -10.02 -1.76 -3.08
N ALA A 253 -9.26 -0.78 -2.61
CA ALA A 253 -7.90 -0.96 -2.05
C ALA A 253 -6.98 -1.85 -2.91
N THR A 254 -7.07 -1.74 -4.25
CA THR A 254 -6.29 -2.52 -5.24
C THR A 254 -6.59 -4.03 -5.22
N ARG A 255 -7.72 -4.46 -4.67
CA ARG A 255 -8.00 -5.90 -4.43
C ARG A 255 -8.52 -6.67 -5.65
N VAL A 256 -8.80 -6.03 -6.78
CA VAL A 256 -9.30 -6.73 -7.97
C VAL A 256 -8.27 -7.72 -8.50
N ARG A 257 -8.70 -8.96 -8.69
CA ARG A 257 -7.86 -10.08 -9.11
C ARG A 257 -7.66 -10.12 -10.62
N THR A 258 -6.53 -10.68 -11.03
CA THR A 258 -6.20 -10.89 -12.45
C THR A 258 -7.30 -11.65 -13.20
N LYS A 259 -7.94 -12.64 -12.56
CA LYS A 259 -9.03 -13.41 -13.16
C LYS A 259 -10.17 -12.52 -13.67
N ASP A 260 -10.61 -11.56 -12.83
CA ASP A 260 -11.74 -10.72 -13.17
C ASP A 260 -11.40 -9.70 -14.26
N MET A 261 -10.16 -9.19 -14.26
CA MET A 261 -9.65 -8.37 -15.37
C MET A 261 -9.59 -9.17 -16.69
N MET A 262 -9.08 -10.40 -16.65
CA MET A 262 -8.95 -11.25 -17.83
C MET A 262 -10.29 -11.64 -18.43
N ASN A 263 -11.32 -11.83 -17.61
CA ASN A 263 -12.66 -12.17 -18.09
C ASN A 263 -13.23 -11.10 -19.04
N ILE A 264 -12.89 -9.83 -18.82
CA ILE A 264 -13.45 -8.70 -19.58
C ILE A 264 -12.44 -8.11 -20.58
N ALA A 265 -11.18 -8.56 -20.56
CA ALA A 265 -10.08 -7.95 -21.33
C ALA A 265 -10.37 -7.87 -22.83
N SER A 266 -10.91 -8.92 -23.43
CA SER A 266 -11.24 -8.95 -24.87
C SER A 266 -12.30 -7.91 -25.25
N LYS A 267 -13.32 -7.73 -24.40
CA LYS A 267 -14.33 -6.69 -24.64
C LYS A 267 -13.76 -5.30 -24.42
N THR A 268 -12.90 -5.14 -23.44
CA THR A 268 -12.15 -3.88 -23.20
C THR A 268 -11.32 -3.48 -24.42
N ALA A 269 -10.63 -4.44 -25.08
CA ALA A 269 -9.87 -4.20 -26.31
C ALA A 269 -10.75 -3.66 -27.46
N GLU A 270 -11.97 -4.14 -27.57
CA GLU A 270 -12.92 -3.70 -28.60
C GLU A 270 -13.48 -2.32 -28.29
N VAL A 271 -13.94 -2.09 -27.07
CA VAL A 271 -14.62 -0.85 -26.66
C VAL A 271 -13.66 0.34 -26.65
N PHE A 272 -12.43 0.14 -26.15
CA PHE A 272 -11.43 1.22 -26.02
C PHE A 272 -10.47 1.34 -27.21
N LYS A 273 -10.80 0.76 -28.37
CA LYS A 273 -9.94 0.81 -29.56
C LYS A 273 -9.59 2.24 -30.04
N ASP A 274 -10.50 3.20 -29.81
CA ASP A 274 -10.35 4.60 -30.21
C ASP A 274 -9.86 5.48 -29.03
N SER A 275 -9.54 4.90 -27.87
CA SER A 275 -9.05 5.59 -26.69
C SER A 275 -7.53 5.76 -26.71
N PHE A 276 -7.02 6.71 -25.93
CA PHE A 276 -5.57 6.92 -25.83
C PHE A 276 -4.87 5.73 -25.18
N SER A 277 -5.26 5.36 -23.95
CA SER A 277 -4.61 4.27 -23.23
C SER A 277 -5.51 3.60 -22.18
N LEU A 278 -5.03 2.48 -21.64
CA LEU A 278 -5.57 1.81 -20.47
C LEU A 278 -4.50 1.83 -19.37
N GLU A 279 -4.83 2.32 -18.18
CA GLU A 279 -3.91 2.33 -17.06
C GLU A 279 -3.88 0.96 -16.36
N MET A 280 -2.70 0.32 -16.32
CA MET A 280 -2.52 -1.05 -15.87
C MET A 280 -1.76 -1.17 -14.56
N TRP A 281 -0.75 -0.31 -14.34
CA TRP A 281 0.16 -0.42 -13.22
C TRP A 281 0.36 0.89 -12.46
N GLY A 282 0.58 0.76 -11.14
CA GLY A 282 1.09 1.76 -10.23
C GLY A 282 1.81 1.09 -9.07
N GLY A 283 2.38 1.84 -8.14
CA GLY A 283 3.13 1.30 -7.01
C GLY A 283 2.33 0.30 -6.18
N ALA A 284 1.08 0.64 -5.84
CA ALA A 284 0.20 -0.23 -5.06
C ALA A 284 -0.15 -1.55 -5.76
N THR A 285 -0.08 -1.61 -7.10
CA THR A 285 -0.30 -2.86 -7.84
C THR A 285 0.70 -3.94 -7.41
N PHE A 286 1.97 -3.58 -7.26
CA PHE A 286 3.04 -4.50 -6.84
C PHE A 286 2.86 -4.92 -5.39
N ASP A 287 2.69 -3.95 -4.48
CA ASP A 287 2.52 -4.23 -3.05
C ASP A 287 1.33 -5.16 -2.79
N VAL A 288 0.18 -4.87 -3.41
CA VAL A 288 -1.04 -5.63 -3.17
C VAL A 288 -1.00 -6.98 -3.87
N ALA A 289 -0.48 -7.07 -5.10
CA ALA A 289 -0.35 -8.34 -5.79
C ALA A 289 0.50 -9.33 -5.01
N TYR A 290 1.68 -8.93 -4.53
CA TYR A 290 2.57 -9.81 -3.79
C TYR A 290 2.09 -10.09 -2.37
N ASN A 291 1.71 -9.06 -1.60
CA ASN A 291 1.45 -9.21 -0.17
C ASN A 291 0.06 -9.80 0.12
N PHE A 292 -0.94 -9.48 -0.68
CA PHE A 292 -2.35 -9.81 -0.38
C PHE A 292 -2.98 -10.78 -1.40
N LEU A 293 -2.81 -10.54 -2.70
CA LEU A 293 -3.44 -11.38 -3.72
C LEU A 293 -2.65 -12.65 -4.01
N LYS A 294 -1.35 -12.68 -3.67
CA LYS A 294 -0.42 -13.76 -4.02
C LYS A 294 -0.40 -14.01 -5.53
N GLU A 295 -0.41 -12.93 -6.29
CA GLU A 295 -0.37 -12.92 -7.76
C GLU A 295 0.90 -12.23 -8.25
N ASN A 296 1.38 -12.64 -9.43
CA ASN A 296 2.51 -12.02 -10.09
C ASN A 296 2.03 -10.86 -10.98
N PRO A 297 2.37 -9.59 -10.68
CA PRO A 297 1.94 -8.44 -11.47
C PRO A 297 2.53 -8.43 -12.89
N TRP A 298 3.71 -8.99 -13.10
CA TRP A 298 4.34 -9.12 -14.42
C TRP A 298 3.54 -10.07 -15.32
N GLU A 299 3.23 -11.27 -14.82
CA GLU A 299 2.38 -12.24 -15.52
C GLU A 299 0.99 -11.66 -15.81
N ARG A 300 0.41 -10.91 -14.86
CA ARG A 300 -0.86 -10.19 -15.07
C ARG A 300 -0.78 -9.28 -16.29
N LEU A 301 0.26 -8.45 -16.36
CA LEU A 301 0.43 -7.49 -17.45
C LEU A 301 0.63 -8.18 -18.79
N GLU A 302 1.50 -9.19 -18.86
CA GLU A 302 1.75 -9.97 -20.10
C GLU A 302 0.49 -10.67 -20.60
N ARG A 303 -0.31 -11.23 -19.71
CA ARG A 303 -1.60 -11.87 -20.05
C ARG A 303 -2.59 -10.84 -20.57
N LEU A 304 -2.71 -9.70 -19.93
CA LEU A 304 -3.58 -8.60 -20.38
C LEU A 304 -3.10 -8.05 -21.72
N ARG A 305 -1.79 -7.89 -21.94
CA ARG A 305 -1.24 -7.43 -23.22
C ARG A 305 -1.59 -8.37 -24.37
N LYS A 306 -1.56 -9.69 -24.15
CA LYS A 306 -1.99 -10.67 -25.16
C LYS A 306 -3.48 -10.56 -25.48
N ALA A 307 -4.32 -10.24 -24.50
CA ALA A 307 -5.76 -10.10 -24.66
C ALA A 307 -6.18 -8.74 -25.24
N ILE A 308 -5.34 -7.72 -25.09
CA ILE A 308 -5.58 -6.33 -25.53
C ILE A 308 -4.37 -5.85 -26.34
N PRO A 309 -4.25 -6.25 -27.63
CA PRO A 309 -3.06 -5.95 -28.42
C PRO A 309 -3.04 -4.56 -29.07
N ASN A 310 -4.16 -3.84 -29.06
CA ASN A 310 -4.41 -2.66 -29.87
C ASN A 310 -4.38 -1.31 -29.14
N VAL A 311 -4.52 -1.30 -27.81
CA VAL A 311 -4.54 -0.07 -27.00
C VAL A 311 -3.26 0.08 -26.21
N LEU A 312 -2.75 1.30 -26.06
CA LEU A 312 -1.58 1.59 -25.24
C LEU A 312 -1.82 1.20 -23.79
N PHE A 313 -0.82 0.59 -23.16
CA PHE A 313 -0.82 0.34 -21.72
C PHE A 313 -0.02 1.43 -21.00
N GLN A 314 -0.64 2.03 -20.00
CA GLN A 314 -0.04 3.07 -19.19
C GLN A 314 0.30 2.57 -17.80
N MET A 315 1.41 3.08 -17.25
CA MET A 315 1.74 2.92 -15.84
C MET A 315 2.06 4.25 -15.17
N LEU A 316 1.80 4.32 -13.87
CA LEU A 316 2.26 5.39 -13.01
C LEU A 316 3.62 5.03 -12.42
N LEU A 317 4.65 5.85 -12.70
CA LEU A 317 6.04 5.66 -12.27
C LEU A 317 6.47 6.79 -11.33
N ARG A 318 6.88 6.44 -10.11
CA ARG A 318 7.35 7.40 -9.09
C ARG A 318 8.81 7.80 -9.31
N ALA A 319 9.12 8.37 -10.48
CA ALA A 319 10.47 8.85 -10.81
C ALA A 319 11.59 7.93 -10.29
N SER A 320 12.53 8.44 -9.49
CA SER A 320 13.63 7.67 -8.89
C SER A 320 13.21 6.60 -7.86
N ASN A 321 11.94 6.57 -7.47
CA ASN A 321 11.41 5.55 -6.57
C ASN A 321 10.77 4.36 -7.32
N ALA A 322 10.67 4.40 -8.64
CA ALA A 322 9.98 3.41 -9.48
C ALA A 322 8.57 3.09 -8.95
N VAL A 323 8.35 1.90 -8.38
CA VAL A 323 7.10 1.50 -7.72
C VAL A 323 7.23 1.42 -6.20
N GLY A 324 8.40 1.77 -5.65
CA GLY A 324 8.70 1.73 -4.22
C GLY A 324 8.51 3.06 -3.49
N TYR A 325 9.05 3.15 -2.26
CA TYR A 325 8.90 4.29 -1.35
C TYR A 325 10.23 4.98 -0.99
N LYS A 326 11.31 4.60 -1.65
CA LYS A 326 12.66 5.19 -1.49
C LYS A 326 13.36 5.24 -2.84
N ASN A 327 14.34 6.12 -2.95
CA ASN A 327 15.12 6.24 -4.18
C ASN A 327 15.93 4.96 -4.44
N TYR A 328 15.90 4.53 -5.68
CA TYR A 328 16.74 3.45 -6.20
C TYR A 328 17.89 4.03 -7.02
N PRO A 329 19.01 3.31 -7.16
CA PRO A 329 20.08 3.68 -8.07
C PRO A 329 19.61 3.76 -9.53
N ASP A 330 20.23 4.62 -10.33
CA ASP A 330 19.85 4.90 -11.72
C ASP A 330 19.77 3.63 -12.58
N ASN A 331 20.71 2.71 -12.41
CA ASN A 331 20.73 1.45 -13.15
C ASN A 331 19.53 0.55 -12.83
N VAL A 332 18.98 0.64 -11.62
CA VAL A 332 17.78 -0.09 -11.23
C VAL A 332 16.56 0.53 -11.89
N ILE A 333 16.45 1.88 -11.91
CA ILE A 333 15.38 2.60 -12.59
C ILE A 333 15.41 2.26 -14.10
N LYS A 334 16.56 2.38 -14.75
CA LYS A 334 16.70 2.06 -16.18
C LYS A 334 16.29 0.61 -16.46
N LYS A 335 16.78 -0.35 -15.66
CA LYS A 335 16.41 -1.76 -15.82
C LYS A 335 14.91 -1.99 -15.61
N PHE A 336 14.32 -1.38 -14.59
CA PHE A 336 12.88 -1.51 -14.31
C PHE A 336 12.03 -0.98 -15.48
N VAL A 337 12.37 0.17 -16.04
CA VAL A 337 11.67 0.76 -17.19
C VAL A 337 11.77 -0.16 -18.41
N HIS A 338 12.98 -0.64 -18.75
CA HIS A 338 13.16 -1.55 -19.88
C HIS A 338 12.36 -2.85 -19.73
N GLU A 339 12.39 -3.47 -18.55
CA GLU A 339 11.61 -4.69 -18.30
C GLU A 339 10.11 -4.43 -18.35
N SER A 340 9.64 -3.28 -17.82
CA SER A 340 8.23 -2.89 -17.89
C SER A 340 7.78 -2.67 -19.34
N ALA A 341 8.61 -2.03 -20.16
CA ALA A 341 8.37 -1.86 -21.59
C ALA A 341 8.29 -3.21 -22.33
N ASN A 342 9.21 -4.14 -22.02
CA ASN A 342 9.22 -5.50 -22.57
C ASN A 342 7.97 -6.29 -22.16
N ALA A 343 7.49 -6.11 -20.92
CA ALA A 343 6.28 -6.76 -20.42
C ALA A 343 4.98 -6.17 -21.03
N GLY A 344 5.06 -5.00 -21.69
CA GLY A 344 3.95 -4.44 -22.44
C GLY A 344 3.50 -3.03 -22.05
N VAL A 345 4.22 -2.31 -21.21
CA VAL A 345 3.94 -0.89 -20.94
C VAL A 345 4.39 -0.03 -22.11
N ASP A 346 3.55 0.91 -22.53
CA ASP A 346 3.81 1.82 -23.64
C ASP A 346 3.91 3.30 -23.19
N VAL A 347 3.17 3.67 -22.15
CA VAL A 347 3.12 5.04 -21.61
C VAL A 347 3.57 5.02 -20.16
N PHE A 348 4.63 5.76 -19.85
CA PHE A 348 5.13 5.93 -18.49
C PHE A 348 4.78 7.33 -18.00
N ARG A 349 3.76 7.42 -17.13
CA ARG A 349 3.41 8.65 -16.41
C ARG A 349 4.37 8.81 -15.26
N ILE A 350 5.38 9.65 -15.43
CA ILE A 350 6.46 9.88 -14.49
C ILE A 350 6.09 11.09 -13.63
N PHE A 351 6.12 10.91 -12.32
CA PHE A 351 5.93 12.01 -11.37
C PHE A 351 6.91 11.92 -10.20
N ASP A 352 7.19 13.05 -9.59
CA ASP A 352 7.92 13.13 -8.32
C ASP A 352 7.00 13.66 -7.21
N SER A 353 7.17 13.15 -5.99
CA SER A 353 6.31 13.50 -4.83
C SER A 353 6.42 14.95 -4.38
N LEU A 354 7.48 15.65 -4.78
CA LEU A 354 7.72 17.06 -4.49
C LEU A 354 7.68 17.93 -5.76
N ASN A 355 7.26 17.37 -6.89
CA ASN A 355 7.35 17.98 -8.21
C ASN A 355 8.79 18.37 -8.60
N TRP A 356 9.79 17.57 -8.19
CA TRP A 356 11.18 17.85 -8.48
C TRP A 356 11.60 17.21 -9.81
N VAL A 357 11.70 18.02 -10.86
CA VAL A 357 11.94 17.56 -12.23
C VAL A 357 13.26 16.81 -12.37
N ASP A 358 14.33 17.19 -11.64
CA ASP A 358 15.61 16.49 -11.72
C ASP A 358 15.51 15.01 -11.33
N GLN A 359 14.62 14.65 -10.41
CA GLN A 359 14.37 13.26 -10.03
C GLN A 359 13.68 12.46 -11.15
N MET A 360 13.03 13.13 -12.09
CA MET A 360 12.30 12.49 -13.19
C MET A 360 13.20 12.18 -14.39
N LYS A 361 14.38 12.80 -14.50
CA LYS A 361 15.25 12.76 -15.68
C LYS A 361 15.71 11.36 -16.05
N ILE A 362 16.20 10.58 -15.08
CA ILE A 362 16.70 9.21 -15.33
C ILE A 362 15.58 8.28 -15.84
N ALA A 363 14.37 8.41 -15.25
CA ALA A 363 13.22 7.66 -15.73
C ALA A 363 12.80 8.10 -17.13
N ASN A 364 12.82 9.42 -17.43
CA ASN A 364 12.52 9.95 -18.75
C ASN A 364 13.52 9.44 -19.82
N GLU A 365 14.83 9.51 -19.53
CA GLU A 365 15.88 8.96 -20.42
C GLU A 365 15.63 7.48 -20.71
N ALA A 366 15.40 6.67 -19.68
CA ALA A 366 15.16 5.24 -19.82
C ALA A 366 13.94 4.92 -20.67
N VAL A 367 12.86 5.70 -20.54
CA VAL A 367 11.64 5.53 -21.36
C VAL A 367 11.91 5.88 -22.82
N GLN A 368 12.66 6.95 -23.07
CA GLN A 368 13.06 7.33 -24.43
C GLN A 368 13.99 6.28 -25.07
N GLU A 369 14.98 5.76 -24.29
CA GLU A 369 15.85 4.66 -24.73
C GLU A 369 15.05 3.39 -25.10
N ALA A 370 13.94 3.14 -24.38
CA ALA A 370 13.04 2.03 -24.67
C ALA A 370 12.07 2.28 -25.85
N GLY A 371 12.11 3.47 -26.47
CA GLY A 371 11.21 3.84 -27.58
C GLY A 371 9.73 3.95 -27.14
N LYS A 372 9.48 4.33 -25.90
CA LYS A 372 8.16 4.45 -25.30
C LYS A 372 7.76 5.90 -25.03
N ILE A 373 6.50 6.12 -24.65
CA ILE A 373 5.98 7.45 -24.33
C ILE A 373 6.36 7.83 -22.91
N SER A 374 7.11 8.91 -22.75
CA SER A 374 7.31 9.57 -21.46
C SER A 374 6.29 10.69 -21.29
N GLU A 375 5.47 10.56 -20.26
CA GLU A 375 4.49 11.55 -19.84
C GLU A 375 4.95 12.17 -18.52
N GLY A 376 5.32 13.44 -18.56
CA GLY A 376 5.79 14.20 -17.39
C GLY A 376 4.59 14.74 -16.62
N ALA A 377 4.41 14.30 -15.38
CA ALA A 377 3.25 14.68 -14.58
C ALA A 377 3.61 15.70 -13.50
N ILE A 378 2.86 16.80 -13.45
CA ILE A 378 2.88 17.79 -12.39
C ILE A 378 1.74 17.47 -11.43
N CYS A 379 2.06 17.20 -10.17
CA CYS A 379 1.08 16.96 -9.12
C CYS A 379 0.41 18.28 -8.74
N TYR A 380 -0.90 18.37 -8.96
CA TYR A 380 -1.67 19.57 -8.64
C TYR A 380 -1.91 19.67 -7.14
N THR A 381 -1.66 20.85 -6.58
CA THR A 381 -1.81 21.16 -5.15
C THR A 381 -2.24 22.61 -5.00
N GLY A 382 -2.93 22.92 -3.91
CA GLY A 382 -3.39 24.26 -3.61
C GLY A 382 -4.61 24.69 -4.43
N ASP A 383 -4.78 26.02 -4.58
CA ASP A 383 -5.90 26.63 -5.29
C ASP A 383 -5.41 27.86 -6.06
N ILE A 384 -5.20 27.71 -7.37
CA ILE A 384 -4.71 28.81 -8.23
C ILE A 384 -5.66 30.01 -8.30
N LEU A 385 -6.92 29.84 -7.90
CA LEU A 385 -7.91 30.93 -7.83
C LEU A 385 -7.83 31.70 -6.51
N ASN A 386 -7.13 31.18 -5.50
CA ASN A 386 -7.02 31.80 -4.18
C ASN A 386 -5.56 31.85 -3.73
N VAL A 387 -4.82 32.81 -4.27
CA VAL A 387 -3.37 33.00 -4.06
C VAL A 387 -3.03 33.35 -2.60
N GLU A 388 -3.98 33.87 -1.83
CA GLU A 388 -3.77 34.16 -0.40
C GLU A 388 -3.63 32.88 0.44
N ARG A 389 -4.21 31.79 -0.04
CA ARG A 389 -4.16 30.49 0.65
C ARG A 389 -2.89 29.70 0.35
N SER A 390 -2.26 29.90 -0.82
CA SER A 390 -1.03 29.23 -1.21
C SER A 390 -0.17 30.16 -2.05
N ASN A 391 0.94 30.61 -1.47
CA ASN A 391 1.92 31.46 -2.18
C ASN A 391 2.83 30.69 -3.14
N ILE A 392 2.80 29.34 -3.11
CA ILE A 392 3.73 28.47 -3.83
C ILE A 392 3.11 28.00 -5.14
N TYR A 393 1.91 27.40 -5.06
CA TYR A 393 1.27 26.73 -6.19
C TYR A 393 0.40 27.67 -7.01
N THR A 394 1.06 28.65 -7.62
CA THR A 394 0.42 29.66 -8.48
C THR A 394 0.31 29.17 -9.92
N LEU A 395 -0.46 29.84 -10.76
CA LEU A 395 -0.52 29.54 -12.19
C LEU A 395 0.86 29.59 -12.85
N ASP A 396 1.67 30.60 -12.51
CA ASP A 396 3.05 30.76 -13.00
C ASP A 396 3.95 29.55 -12.59
N TYR A 397 3.74 28.99 -11.41
CA TYR A 397 4.45 27.78 -10.96
C TYR A 397 4.21 26.62 -11.93
N TYR A 398 2.96 26.35 -12.29
CA TYR A 398 2.60 25.26 -13.21
C TYR A 398 3.12 25.52 -14.62
N VAL A 399 3.00 26.75 -15.12
CA VAL A 399 3.52 27.14 -16.44
C VAL A 399 5.04 26.99 -16.52
N LYS A 400 5.76 27.40 -15.48
CA LYS A 400 7.23 27.24 -15.41
C LYS A 400 7.63 25.75 -15.44
N MET A 401 6.98 24.92 -14.66
CA MET A 401 7.24 23.49 -14.65
C MET A 401 6.91 22.81 -15.98
N ALA A 402 5.80 23.18 -16.61
CA ALA A 402 5.43 22.64 -17.92
C ALA A 402 6.51 22.94 -18.98
N LYS A 403 7.02 24.17 -19.01
CA LYS A 403 8.14 24.56 -19.90
C LYS A 403 9.42 23.79 -19.57
N GLU A 404 9.66 23.48 -18.30
CA GLU A 404 10.80 22.68 -17.90
C GLU A 404 10.66 21.24 -18.40
N LEU A 405 9.50 20.61 -18.24
CA LEU A 405 9.23 19.26 -18.74
C LEU A 405 9.34 19.19 -20.27
N GLU A 406 8.83 20.21 -20.99
CA GLU A 406 8.99 20.28 -22.44
C GLU A 406 10.48 20.36 -22.84
N ARG A 407 11.28 21.18 -22.14
CA ARG A 407 12.73 21.31 -22.37
C ARG A 407 13.49 20.00 -22.09
N GLU A 408 13.06 19.23 -21.08
CA GLU A 408 13.63 17.92 -20.75
C GLU A 408 13.18 16.81 -21.73
N GLY A 409 12.40 17.16 -22.77
CA GLY A 409 12.05 16.29 -23.87
C GLY A 409 10.94 15.28 -23.59
N PHE A 410 10.10 15.49 -22.59
CA PHE A 410 8.90 14.69 -22.40
C PHE A 410 7.98 14.76 -23.63
N HIS A 411 7.22 13.71 -23.88
CA HIS A 411 6.31 13.63 -25.03
C HIS A 411 4.93 14.20 -24.74
N ILE A 412 4.46 14.09 -23.50
CA ILE A 412 3.13 14.51 -23.04
C ILE A 412 3.29 15.21 -21.68
N LEU A 413 2.54 16.26 -21.45
CA LEU A 413 2.40 16.94 -20.17
C LEU A 413 1.15 16.44 -19.45
N ALA A 414 1.28 15.91 -18.24
CA ALA A 414 0.14 15.57 -17.40
C ALA A 414 -0.03 16.53 -16.23
N ILE A 415 -1.27 16.89 -15.94
CA ILE A 415 -1.68 17.49 -14.67
C ILE A 415 -2.34 16.41 -13.84
N LYS A 416 -1.75 16.10 -12.70
CA LYS A 416 -2.18 15.01 -11.84
C LYS A 416 -2.80 15.54 -10.54
N ASP A 417 -4.12 15.65 -10.52
CA ASP A 417 -4.91 16.06 -9.37
C ASP A 417 -5.40 14.85 -8.56
N MET A 418 -4.52 14.30 -7.73
CA MET A 418 -4.80 13.10 -6.94
C MET A 418 -5.78 13.32 -5.79
N ALA A 419 -5.95 14.56 -5.38
CA ALA A 419 -6.84 14.90 -4.27
C ALA A 419 -8.22 15.41 -4.74
N GLY A 420 -8.41 15.66 -6.06
CA GLY A 420 -9.64 16.24 -6.58
C GLY A 420 -9.81 17.71 -6.19
N LEU A 421 -8.69 18.46 -6.11
CA LEU A 421 -8.66 19.87 -5.69
C LEU A 421 -8.92 20.84 -6.85
N LEU A 422 -8.71 20.40 -8.08
CA LEU A 422 -8.84 21.24 -9.27
C LEU A 422 -10.30 21.60 -9.51
N LYS A 423 -10.66 22.83 -9.19
CA LYS A 423 -12.01 23.35 -9.39
C LYS A 423 -12.29 23.62 -10.88
N PRO A 424 -13.56 23.61 -11.31
CA PRO A 424 -13.90 23.79 -12.75
C PRO A 424 -13.29 25.05 -13.37
N LYS A 425 -13.43 26.21 -12.72
CA LYS A 425 -12.84 27.46 -13.22
C LYS A 425 -11.30 27.41 -13.25
N ALA A 426 -10.69 26.81 -12.21
CA ALA A 426 -9.24 26.62 -12.17
C ALA A 426 -8.74 25.71 -13.31
N ALA A 427 -9.50 24.66 -13.64
CA ALA A 427 -9.18 23.80 -14.76
C ALA A 427 -9.17 24.55 -16.09
N ASN A 428 -10.17 25.42 -16.32
CA ASN A 428 -10.21 26.24 -17.53
C ASN A 428 -9.00 27.19 -17.65
N GLU A 429 -8.69 27.92 -16.57
CA GLU A 429 -7.56 28.85 -16.54
C GLU A 429 -6.22 28.12 -16.68
N LEU A 430 -6.02 27.03 -15.92
CA LEU A 430 -4.76 26.27 -15.95
C LEU A 430 -4.51 25.65 -17.33
N ILE A 431 -5.48 24.93 -17.87
CA ILE A 431 -5.32 24.26 -19.17
C ILE A 431 -5.14 25.29 -20.29
N GLY A 432 -5.88 26.39 -20.25
CA GLY A 432 -5.73 27.46 -21.24
C GLY A 432 -4.32 28.06 -21.25
N GLU A 433 -3.76 28.37 -20.09
CA GLU A 433 -2.41 28.92 -19.97
C GLU A 433 -1.33 27.91 -20.35
N LEU A 434 -1.48 26.62 -19.93
CA LEU A 434 -0.57 25.57 -20.34
C LEU A 434 -0.60 25.33 -21.85
N ARG A 435 -1.79 25.36 -22.46
CA ARG A 435 -1.97 25.24 -23.93
C ARG A 435 -1.26 26.36 -24.72
N ALA A 436 -1.23 27.55 -24.15
CA ALA A 436 -0.52 28.70 -24.73
C ALA A 436 1.00 28.64 -24.47
N ALA A 437 1.44 27.95 -23.41
CA ALA A 437 2.82 27.97 -22.93
C ALA A 437 3.71 26.88 -23.52
N VAL A 438 3.15 25.70 -23.87
CA VAL A 438 3.89 24.53 -24.38
C VAL A 438 3.22 23.89 -25.59
N ASN A 439 4.02 23.19 -26.40
CA ASN A 439 3.54 22.45 -27.56
C ASN A 439 3.17 21.00 -27.28
N LEU A 440 3.41 20.50 -26.05
CA LEU A 440 3.08 19.14 -25.65
C LEU A 440 1.55 18.92 -25.64
N PRO A 441 1.06 17.73 -26.00
CA PRO A 441 -0.30 17.31 -25.63
C PRO A 441 -0.49 17.42 -24.12
N ILE A 442 -1.68 17.82 -23.69
CA ILE A 442 -2.02 17.99 -22.27
C ILE A 442 -2.96 16.87 -21.83
N HIS A 443 -2.58 16.16 -20.79
CA HIS A 443 -3.34 15.08 -20.18
C HIS A 443 -3.81 15.50 -18.77
N LEU A 444 -5.09 15.41 -18.47
CA LEU A 444 -5.63 15.77 -17.17
C LEU A 444 -6.15 14.55 -16.43
N HIS A 445 -5.65 14.35 -15.23
CA HIS A 445 -6.11 13.36 -14.25
C HIS A 445 -6.71 14.06 -13.04
N THR A 446 -7.93 13.69 -12.64
CA THR A 446 -8.52 14.12 -11.37
C THR A 446 -9.36 13.01 -10.74
N HIS A 447 -9.52 13.08 -9.42
CA HIS A 447 -10.46 12.24 -8.67
C HIS A 447 -11.77 12.98 -8.43
N ASP A 448 -12.88 12.22 -8.41
CA ASP A 448 -14.23 12.79 -8.29
C ASP A 448 -14.73 12.86 -6.82
N THR A 449 -13.81 13.01 -5.87
CA THR A 449 -14.14 13.00 -4.44
C THR A 449 -15.14 14.11 -4.06
N SER A 450 -15.03 15.27 -4.71
CA SER A 450 -15.94 16.40 -4.48
C SER A 450 -17.27 16.31 -5.25
N GLY A 451 -17.36 15.41 -6.25
CA GLY A 451 -18.47 15.34 -7.19
C GLY A 451 -18.44 16.42 -8.30
N ASN A 452 -17.35 17.19 -8.41
CA ASN A 452 -17.20 18.21 -9.43
C ASN A 452 -16.43 17.72 -10.68
N GLY A 453 -16.00 16.47 -10.72
CA GLY A 453 -15.09 15.95 -11.72
C GLY A 453 -15.57 16.11 -13.16
N LEU A 454 -16.86 15.82 -13.45
CA LEU A 454 -17.42 16.01 -14.77
C LEU A 454 -17.43 17.49 -15.20
N LEU A 455 -17.74 18.40 -14.29
CA LEU A 455 -17.72 19.84 -14.58
C LEU A 455 -16.29 20.35 -14.76
N THR A 456 -15.35 19.85 -13.98
CA THR A 456 -13.92 20.12 -14.12
C THR A 456 -13.41 19.68 -15.49
N TYR A 457 -13.76 18.46 -15.93
CA TYR A 457 -13.40 17.98 -17.27
C TYR A 457 -14.04 18.79 -18.38
N LYS A 458 -15.32 19.14 -18.25
CA LYS A 458 -15.97 19.99 -19.26
C LYS A 458 -15.23 21.32 -19.44
N GLN A 459 -14.83 21.97 -18.36
CA GLN A 459 -14.09 23.22 -18.41
C GLN A 459 -12.68 23.05 -18.96
N ALA A 460 -12.00 21.94 -18.66
CA ALA A 460 -10.70 21.61 -19.23
C ALA A 460 -10.79 21.32 -20.75
N ILE A 461 -11.85 20.62 -21.19
CA ILE A 461 -12.11 20.31 -22.60
C ILE A 461 -12.35 21.60 -23.39
N ASP A 462 -13.12 22.54 -22.83
CA ASP A 462 -13.34 23.86 -23.45
C ASP A 462 -12.05 24.66 -23.56
N ALA A 463 -11.12 24.48 -22.62
CA ALA A 463 -9.80 25.12 -22.64
C ALA A 463 -8.76 24.40 -23.51
N GLY A 464 -9.09 23.25 -24.09
CA GLY A 464 -8.24 22.55 -25.06
C GLY A 464 -7.38 21.42 -24.50
N VAL A 465 -7.78 20.74 -23.41
CA VAL A 465 -7.11 19.50 -22.96
C VAL A 465 -7.22 18.43 -24.05
N ASP A 466 -6.18 17.63 -24.24
CA ASP A 466 -6.14 16.60 -25.30
C ASP A 466 -6.61 15.24 -24.79
N ILE A 467 -6.24 14.87 -23.56
CA ILE A 467 -6.53 13.56 -22.95
C ILE A 467 -7.05 13.77 -21.52
N ILE A 468 -7.99 12.93 -21.08
CA ILE A 468 -8.51 12.92 -19.72
C ILE A 468 -8.61 11.48 -19.19
N ASP A 469 -8.40 11.31 -17.88
CA ASP A 469 -8.55 10.02 -17.21
C ASP A 469 -10.00 9.80 -16.78
N THR A 470 -10.54 8.63 -17.10
CA THR A 470 -11.92 8.23 -16.74
C THR A 470 -11.92 6.82 -16.19
N ALA A 471 -13.05 6.42 -15.62
CA ALA A 471 -13.33 5.02 -15.30
C ALA A 471 -14.70 4.63 -15.84
N VAL A 472 -14.90 3.33 -16.07
CA VAL A 472 -16.24 2.78 -16.41
C VAL A 472 -17.22 3.10 -15.28
N ALA A 473 -18.48 3.42 -15.58
CA ALA A 473 -19.45 4.00 -14.65
C ALA A 473 -19.53 3.27 -13.28
N SER A 474 -19.62 1.95 -13.27
CA SER A 474 -19.68 1.16 -12.03
C SER A 474 -18.40 1.17 -11.19
N MET A 475 -17.28 1.64 -11.76
CA MET A 475 -15.97 1.79 -11.11
C MET A 475 -15.51 3.25 -11.01
N SER A 476 -16.43 4.20 -11.22
CA SER A 476 -16.16 5.64 -11.22
C SER A 476 -16.70 6.35 -9.98
N GLY A 477 -16.38 7.64 -9.87
CA GLY A 477 -16.89 8.54 -8.83
C GLY A 477 -16.25 8.36 -7.46
N LEU A 478 -16.66 9.15 -6.50
CA LEU A 478 -16.11 9.16 -5.13
C LEU A 478 -14.58 9.35 -5.15
N THR A 479 -13.84 8.40 -4.58
CA THR A 479 -12.37 8.43 -4.60
C THR A 479 -11.74 7.98 -5.92
N SER A 480 -12.55 7.55 -6.89
CA SER A 480 -12.12 7.18 -8.26
C SER A 480 -12.22 8.37 -9.22
N GLN A 481 -11.97 8.11 -10.49
CA GLN A 481 -12.07 9.10 -11.58
C GLN A 481 -13.53 9.33 -12.01
N PRO A 482 -13.81 10.43 -12.72
CA PRO A 482 -15.12 10.66 -13.32
C PRO A 482 -15.53 9.56 -14.32
N SER A 483 -16.83 9.33 -14.44
CA SER A 483 -17.42 8.31 -15.30
C SER A 483 -17.28 8.62 -16.79
N ALA A 484 -16.70 7.69 -17.56
CA ALA A 484 -16.66 7.76 -19.01
C ALA A 484 -18.07 7.75 -19.62
N ASN A 485 -18.95 6.89 -19.11
CA ASN A 485 -20.34 6.80 -19.57
C ASN A 485 -21.09 8.12 -19.38
N SER A 486 -20.99 8.71 -18.19
CA SER A 486 -21.64 10.00 -17.88
C SER A 486 -21.07 11.14 -18.74
N LEU A 487 -19.76 11.13 -18.96
CA LEU A 487 -19.09 12.15 -19.74
C LEU A 487 -19.50 12.10 -21.23
N TYR A 488 -19.68 10.91 -21.78
CA TYR A 488 -20.20 10.75 -23.15
C TYR A 488 -21.51 11.51 -23.34
N TYR A 489 -22.48 11.29 -22.44
CA TYR A 489 -23.76 11.99 -22.52
C TYR A 489 -23.64 13.50 -22.19
N ALA A 490 -22.75 13.86 -21.27
CA ALA A 490 -22.53 15.28 -20.90
C ALA A 490 -21.91 16.09 -22.03
N LEU A 491 -21.14 15.47 -22.93
CA LEU A 491 -20.53 16.14 -24.09
C LEU A 491 -21.37 16.10 -25.35
N ASN A 492 -22.47 15.34 -25.35
CA ASN A 492 -23.32 15.21 -26.53
C ASN A 492 -23.85 16.60 -26.97
N GLY A 493 -23.60 16.95 -28.24
CA GLY A 493 -24.00 18.24 -28.83
C GLY A 493 -23.00 19.37 -28.60
N PHE A 494 -21.86 19.14 -27.92
CA PHE A 494 -20.76 20.10 -27.83
C PHE A 494 -19.75 19.88 -28.98
N PRO A 495 -18.94 20.92 -29.30
CA PRO A 495 -17.97 20.86 -30.42
C PRO A 495 -16.92 19.74 -30.26
N ARG A 496 -16.46 19.46 -29.03
CA ARG A 496 -15.53 18.38 -28.71
C ARG A 496 -16.24 17.29 -27.94
N ASN A 497 -16.22 16.08 -28.48
CA ASN A 497 -16.95 14.91 -27.95
C ASN A 497 -15.98 13.81 -27.55
N LEU A 498 -16.53 12.69 -27.06
CA LEU A 498 -15.82 11.42 -26.92
C LEU A 498 -16.13 10.51 -28.12
N ARG A 499 -15.09 10.01 -28.78
CA ARG A 499 -15.22 8.91 -29.72
C ARG A 499 -15.12 7.60 -28.95
N THR A 500 -16.26 7.05 -28.57
CA THR A 500 -16.30 5.78 -27.83
C THR A 500 -17.57 5.02 -28.16
N ASP A 501 -17.49 3.70 -28.06
CA ASP A 501 -18.62 2.78 -28.14
C ASP A 501 -19.41 2.82 -26.84
N ILE A 502 -20.47 3.62 -26.79
CA ILE A 502 -21.28 3.78 -25.57
C ILE A 502 -22.00 2.48 -25.17
N GLU A 503 -22.47 1.69 -26.15
CA GLU A 503 -23.13 0.42 -25.86
C GLU A 503 -22.14 -0.56 -25.23
N GLY A 504 -20.92 -0.60 -25.77
CA GLY A 504 -19.81 -1.37 -25.20
C GLY A 504 -19.39 -0.88 -23.81
N LEU A 505 -19.36 0.43 -23.57
CA LEU A 505 -19.11 0.99 -22.22
C LEU A 505 -20.19 0.56 -21.22
N GLU A 506 -21.46 0.52 -21.61
CA GLU A 506 -22.53 0.04 -20.73
C GLU A 506 -22.40 -1.47 -20.45
N GLU A 507 -21.99 -2.27 -21.42
CA GLU A 507 -21.70 -3.69 -21.18
C GLU A 507 -20.52 -3.87 -20.19
N LEU A 508 -19.44 -3.09 -20.34
CA LEU A 508 -18.33 -3.10 -19.39
C LEU A 508 -18.79 -2.67 -17.99
N SER A 509 -19.62 -1.64 -17.91
CA SER A 509 -20.17 -1.16 -16.65
C SER A 509 -21.05 -2.21 -15.97
N HIS A 510 -21.88 -2.90 -16.73
CA HIS A 510 -22.70 -3.99 -16.21
C HIS A 510 -21.85 -5.14 -15.66
N TYR A 511 -20.80 -5.55 -16.40
CA TYR A 511 -19.85 -6.55 -15.91
C TYR A 511 -19.26 -6.14 -14.55
N TRP A 512 -18.69 -4.95 -14.45
CA TRP A 512 -18.06 -4.50 -13.22
C TRP A 512 -19.07 -4.26 -12.08
N ALA A 513 -20.30 -3.89 -12.38
CA ALA A 513 -21.38 -3.81 -11.39
C ALA A 513 -21.69 -5.16 -10.73
N THR A 514 -21.61 -6.26 -11.50
CA THR A 514 -21.80 -7.61 -10.97
C THR A 514 -20.57 -8.17 -10.26
N VAL A 515 -19.36 -7.70 -10.61
CA VAL A 515 -18.10 -8.13 -9.98
C VAL A 515 -17.81 -7.35 -8.69
N ARG A 516 -18.08 -6.05 -8.66
CA ARG A 516 -17.75 -5.15 -7.53
C ARG A 516 -18.27 -5.63 -6.16
N PRO A 517 -19.50 -6.18 -6.02
CA PRO A 517 -20.00 -6.69 -4.75
C PRO A 517 -19.14 -7.79 -4.10
N TYR A 518 -18.38 -8.55 -4.88
CA TYR A 518 -17.44 -9.56 -4.36
C TYR A 518 -16.25 -8.93 -3.62
N TYR A 519 -16.03 -7.63 -3.80
CA TYR A 519 -14.97 -6.83 -3.19
C TYR A 519 -15.49 -5.83 -2.15
N ALA A 520 -16.77 -5.92 -1.77
CA ALA A 520 -17.43 -4.97 -0.86
C ALA A 520 -16.73 -4.78 0.48
N ASP A 521 -16.05 -5.81 1.01
CA ASP A 521 -15.28 -5.75 2.25
C ASP A 521 -14.07 -4.78 2.17
N PHE A 522 -13.66 -4.42 0.95
CA PHE A 522 -12.54 -3.51 0.70
C PHE A 522 -12.99 -2.11 0.28
N GLU A 523 -14.29 -1.88 0.14
CA GLU A 523 -14.81 -0.57 -0.20
C GLU A 523 -14.61 0.45 0.93
N SER A 524 -14.36 1.70 0.54
CA SER A 524 -14.36 2.80 1.51
C SER A 524 -15.78 3.07 2.02
N ASP A 525 -15.88 3.58 3.26
CA ASP A 525 -17.18 3.96 3.85
C ASP A 525 -17.79 5.23 3.21
N ILE A 526 -17.11 5.84 2.24
CA ILE A 526 -17.59 7.06 1.56
C ILE A 526 -18.70 6.67 0.59
N LYS A 527 -19.92 7.13 0.86
CA LYS A 527 -21.11 6.81 0.06
C LYS A 527 -21.63 7.97 -0.78
N SER A 528 -21.05 9.15 -0.61
CA SER A 528 -21.45 10.36 -1.34
C SER A 528 -20.25 11.28 -1.54
N PRO A 529 -20.29 12.14 -2.57
CA PRO A 529 -19.27 13.17 -2.73
C PRO A 529 -19.09 14.02 -1.48
N ASN A 530 -17.87 14.42 -1.18
CA ASN A 530 -17.54 15.22 -0.01
C ASN A 530 -16.66 16.42 -0.38
N THR A 531 -17.20 17.63 -0.19
CA THR A 531 -16.50 18.90 -0.46
C THR A 531 -15.52 19.33 0.63
N GLU A 532 -15.46 18.62 1.78
CA GLU A 532 -14.45 18.84 2.81
C GLU A 532 -13.03 18.63 2.29
N ILE A 533 -12.89 17.91 1.16
CA ILE A 533 -11.62 17.75 0.47
C ILE A 533 -10.93 19.09 0.18
N TYR A 534 -11.68 20.12 -0.13
CA TYR A 534 -11.14 21.47 -0.34
C TYR A 534 -10.63 22.13 0.96
N GLN A 535 -10.91 21.55 2.12
CA GLN A 535 -10.44 22.04 3.42
C GLN A 535 -9.22 21.29 3.93
N HIS A 536 -9.27 19.94 3.94
CA HIS A 536 -8.18 19.11 4.46
C HIS A 536 -7.17 18.69 3.39
N GLU A 537 -7.50 18.76 2.10
CA GLU A 537 -6.65 18.50 0.94
C GLU A 537 -5.99 17.10 0.93
N MET A 538 -6.63 16.14 1.58
CA MET A 538 -6.10 14.78 1.71
C MET A 538 -6.49 13.95 0.48
N PRO A 539 -5.52 13.36 -0.27
CA PRO A 539 -5.84 12.50 -1.40
C PRO A 539 -6.74 11.33 -1.04
N GLY A 540 -7.63 10.91 -1.96
CA GLY A 540 -8.65 9.90 -1.69
C GLY A 540 -8.10 8.56 -1.20
N GLY A 541 -7.00 8.09 -1.80
CA GLY A 541 -6.32 6.86 -1.35
C GLY A 541 -5.73 6.98 0.06
N GLN A 542 -5.16 8.15 0.41
CA GLN A 542 -4.68 8.42 1.78
C GLN A 542 -5.83 8.53 2.76
N TYR A 543 -6.94 9.18 2.38
CA TYR A 543 -8.13 9.30 3.22
C TYR A 543 -8.64 7.92 3.64
N SER A 544 -8.82 7.01 2.68
CA SER A 544 -9.32 5.66 2.95
C SER A 544 -8.35 4.87 3.85
N ASN A 545 -7.05 4.92 3.58
CA ASN A 545 -6.04 4.24 4.38
C ASN A 545 -5.93 4.82 5.79
N LEU A 546 -5.90 6.15 5.92
CA LEU A 546 -5.77 6.83 7.21
C LEU A 546 -7.03 6.63 8.08
N SER A 547 -8.22 6.59 7.47
CA SER A 547 -9.47 6.26 8.17
C SER A 547 -9.42 4.85 8.77
N GLN A 548 -8.95 3.87 8.01
CA GLN A 548 -8.76 2.49 8.48
C GLN A 548 -7.73 2.40 9.62
N GLN A 549 -6.60 3.09 9.47
CA GLN A 549 -5.55 3.15 10.50
C GLN A 549 -6.07 3.84 11.76
N ALA A 550 -6.78 4.97 11.64
CA ALA A 550 -7.39 5.66 12.77
C ALA A 550 -8.38 4.75 13.52
N LYS A 551 -9.21 3.98 12.80
CA LYS A 551 -10.11 2.99 13.41
C LYS A 551 -9.33 1.90 14.15
N SER A 552 -8.26 1.38 13.58
CA SER A 552 -7.42 0.34 14.22
C SER A 552 -6.71 0.84 15.48
N LEU A 553 -6.38 2.13 15.53
CA LEU A 553 -5.77 2.80 16.68
C LEU A 553 -6.80 3.31 17.70
N GLY A 554 -8.09 3.01 17.52
CA GLY A 554 -9.17 3.48 18.41
C GLY A 554 -9.52 4.97 18.25
N LEU A 555 -9.02 5.63 17.21
CA LEU A 555 -9.24 7.05 16.90
C LEU A 555 -10.39 7.27 15.89
N GLY A 556 -11.14 6.22 15.53
CA GLY A 556 -12.21 6.32 14.52
C GLY A 556 -13.25 7.39 14.83
N GLY A 557 -13.63 7.56 16.10
CA GLY A 557 -14.56 8.61 16.55
C GLY A 557 -13.95 10.03 16.58
N ARG A 558 -12.64 10.16 16.35
CA ARG A 558 -11.89 11.44 16.34
C ARG A 558 -11.27 11.72 14.97
N PHE A 559 -11.81 11.12 13.91
CA PHE A 559 -11.21 11.24 12.59
C PHE A 559 -11.19 12.67 12.04
N ASP A 560 -12.12 13.53 12.46
CA ASP A 560 -12.10 14.95 12.12
C ASP A 560 -10.87 15.67 12.69
N GLU A 561 -10.45 15.33 13.90
CA GLU A 561 -9.22 15.85 14.50
C GLU A 561 -7.98 15.36 13.71
N VAL A 562 -8.01 14.13 13.22
CA VAL A 562 -6.94 13.57 12.37
C VAL A 562 -6.83 14.35 11.06
N LYS A 563 -7.96 14.67 10.41
CA LYS A 563 -8.00 15.50 9.19
C LYS A 563 -7.39 16.90 9.43
N ASP A 564 -7.79 17.55 10.52
CA ASP A 564 -7.28 18.87 10.88
C ASP A 564 -5.77 18.83 11.22
N MET A 565 -5.33 17.80 11.93
CA MET A 565 -3.92 17.59 12.22
C MET A 565 -3.09 17.33 10.96
N TYR A 566 -3.59 16.52 10.03
CA TYR A 566 -2.95 16.30 8.72
C TYR A 566 -2.69 17.63 8.00
N ARG A 567 -3.70 18.50 7.93
CA ARG A 567 -3.57 19.83 7.33
C ARG A 567 -2.53 20.69 8.04
N ARG A 568 -2.58 20.76 9.37
CA ARG A 568 -1.62 21.56 10.18
C ARG A 568 -0.19 21.08 10.00
N VAL A 569 0.04 19.77 10.02
CA VAL A 569 1.37 19.18 9.81
C VAL A 569 1.87 19.48 8.40
N ASN A 570 1.02 19.39 7.38
CA ASN A 570 1.41 19.74 6.02
C ASN A 570 1.90 21.20 5.92
N PHE A 571 1.19 22.15 6.53
CA PHE A 571 1.64 23.55 6.56
C PHE A 571 2.94 23.75 7.34
N LEU A 572 3.17 22.99 8.43
CA LEU A 572 4.44 23.03 9.16
C LEU A 572 5.63 22.60 8.30
N PHE A 573 5.42 21.68 7.36
CA PHE A 573 6.44 21.25 6.40
C PHE A 573 6.54 22.16 5.16
N GLY A 574 5.85 23.30 5.13
CA GLY A 574 5.93 24.27 4.03
C GLY A 574 4.93 24.00 2.91
N ASP A 575 3.77 23.45 3.23
CA ASP A 575 2.69 23.14 2.27
C ASP A 575 3.19 22.23 1.13
N ILE A 576 3.62 21.02 1.50
CA ILE A 576 4.12 20.03 0.54
C ILE A 576 3.04 19.56 -0.43
N VAL A 577 3.50 19.12 -1.61
CA VAL A 577 2.64 18.60 -2.68
C VAL A 577 1.72 17.47 -2.17
N LYS A 578 0.45 17.50 -2.57
CA LYS A 578 -0.57 16.51 -2.18
C LYS A 578 -0.47 15.27 -3.06
N VAL A 579 0.37 14.34 -2.67
CA VAL A 579 0.59 13.05 -3.34
C VAL A 579 0.36 11.88 -2.39
N THR A 580 0.09 10.71 -2.95
CA THR A 580 -0.05 9.46 -2.19
C THR A 580 1.26 8.71 -2.10
#